data_9607cb609c94d7f4e451848a95a56ee4
#
_entry.id   9607cb609c94d7f4e451848a95a56ee4
#
_cell.length_a   1.000
_cell.length_b   1.000
_cell.length_c   1.000
_cell.angle_alpha   90.00
_cell.angle_beta   90.00
_cell.angle_gamma   90.00
#
_symmetry.space_group_name_H-M   'P 1'
#
loop_
_entity.id
_entity.type
_entity.pdbx_description
1 polymer ?
#
loop_
_entity_poly.entity_id
_entity_poly.type
_entity_poly.pdbx_seq_one_letter_code
_entity_poly.pdbx_strand_id
1 'polypeptide(L)'
;MQQDAHTDDLGNYAIKSLYFDNIYDQALFEKINGKHIREKFRIRMYNNDTSFIRLEKKSKIKNLTSKVSTRITKEEVKKLINGQYEWLLESDEPLIIELYSKIKKQLLKPKTIVQYIREPFIYNAGNVRVTFDREIKSGAKNIDFFNKDVPLIGATEEIILEVKYDGFLPDFIKNLIRIDNRTATSFSKYVVSRVYG
;
A
#
# COMPACT_ATOMS: atom_id res chain seq x y z
N MET A 1 -20.16 -2.30 -14.12
CA MET A 1 -19.53 -2.01 -12.82
C MET A 1 -19.75 -0.53 -12.51
N GLN A 2 -19.85 -0.17 -11.25
CA GLN A 2 -19.99 1.22 -10.82
C GLN A 2 -18.64 1.76 -10.37
N GLN A 3 -18.39 3.05 -10.52
CA GLN A 3 -17.24 3.69 -9.88
C GLN A 3 -17.40 3.71 -8.36
N ASP A 4 -16.28 3.69 -7.64
CA ASP A 4 -16.27 3.81 -6.18
C ASP A 4 -16.72 5.23 -5.78
N ALA A 5 -17.62 5.34 -4.80
CA ALA A 5 -18.19 6.61 -4.36
C ALA A 5 -17.16 7.61 -3.76
N HIS A 6 -15.92 7.18 -3.52
CA HIS A 6 -14.86 8.03 -2.97
C HIS A 6 -13.96 8.67 -4.04
N THR A 7 -14.31 8.50 -5.32
CA THR A 7 -13.57 9.10 -6.43
C THR A 7 -13.91 10.58 -6.60
N ASP A 8 -12.99 11.32 -7.22
CA ASP A 8 -13.24 12.68 -7.71
C ASP A 8 -14.12 12.67 -8.97
N ASP A 9 -14.37 13.86 -9.54
CA ASP A 9 -15.19 14.02 -10.76
C ASP A 9 -14.59 13.33 -11.99
N LEU A 10 -13.31 12.99 -11.95
CA LEU A 10 -12.61 12.23 -12.99
C LEU A 10 -12.62 10.71 -12.72
N GLY A 11 -13.31 10.27 -11.69
CA GLY A 11 -13.40 8.86 -11.31
C GLY A 11 -12.12 8.30 -10.66
N ASN A 12 -11.27 9.15 -10.09
CA ASN A 12 -9.97 8.75 -9.55
C ASN A 12 -9.75 9.22 -8.12
N TYR A 13 -8.73 8.68 -7.48
CA TYR A 13 -8.11 9.27 -6.31
C TYR A 13 -6.61 8.96 -6.22
N ALA A 14 -5.87 9.92 -5.67
CA ALA A 14 -4.45 9.73 -5.40
C ALA A 14 -4.25 8.90 -4.12
N ILE A 15 -3.33 7.96 -4.15
CA ILE A 15 -2.90 7.19 -2.98
C ILE A 15 -1.44 7.51 -2.72
N LYS A 16 -1.14 7.95 -1.50
CA LYS A 16 0.23 8.14 -1.00
C LYS A 16 0.46 7.18 0.16
N SER A 17 1.54 6.42 0.10
CA SER A 17 1.89 5.43 1.12
C SER A 17 3.34 5.57 1.53
N LEU A 18 3.61 5.59 2.85
CA LEU A 18 4.94 5.52 3.44
C LEU A 18 5.18 4.08 3.88
N TYR A 19 6.09 3.38 3.23
CA TYR A 19 6.43 2.00 3.55
C TYR A 19 7.55 1.93 4.59
N PHE A 20 7.46 0.89 5.42
CA PHE A 20 8.47 0.55 6.41
C PHE A 20 9.28 -0.65 5.93
N ASP A 21 10.57 -0.62 6.25
CA ASP A 21 11.48 -1.76 6.11
C ASP A 21 12.64 -1.60 7.11
N ASN A 22 13.42 -2.63 7.30
CA ASN A 22 14.60 -2.56 8.14
C ASN A 22 15.87 -2.19 7.34
N ILE A 23 17.01 -2.12 8.01
CA ILE A 23 18.30 -1.77 7.39
C ILE A 23 18.75 -2.80 6.34
N TYR A 24 18.26 -4.03 6.43
CA TYR A 24 18.58 -5.14 5.53
C TYR A 24 17.61 -5.27 4.36
N ASP A 25 16.65 -4.34 4.21
CA ASP A 25 15.59 -4.39 3.19
C ASP A 25 14.83 -5.73 3.19
N GLN A 26 14.54 -6.25 4.38
CA GLN A 26 13.95 -7.58 4.58
C GLN A 26 12.62 -7.74 3.85
N ALA A 27 11.69 -6.78 3.98
CA ALA A 27 10.38 -6.86 3.33
C ALA A 27 10.50 -6.81 1.79
N LEU A 28 11.53 -6.12 1.27
CA LEU A 28 11.88 -6.10 -0.15
C LEU A 28 12.32 -7.48 -0.62
N PHE A 29 13.36 -8.04 0.02
CA PHE A 29 13.94 -9.32 -0.38
C PHE A 29 13.00 -10.51 -0.13
N GLU A 30 12.21 -10.49 0.94
CA GLU A 30 11.18 -11.52 1.17
C GLU A 30 10.14 -11.56 0.05
N LYS A 31 9.79 -10.41 -0.53
CA LYS A 31 8.88 -10.35 -1.66
C LYS A 31 9.56 -10.80 -2.97
N ILE A 32 10.79 -10.36 -3.24
CA ILE A 32 11.55 -10.73 -4.44
C ILE A 32 11.80 -12.24 -4.45
N ASN A 33 12.24 -12.79 -3.33
CA ASN A 33 12.57 -14.22 -3.18
C ASN A 33 11.32 -15.11 -3.00
N GLY A 34 10.10 -14.54 -3.09
CA GLY A 34 8.88 -15.30 -3.01
C GLY A 34 8.60 -15.98 -1.66
N LYS A 35 9.21 -15.50 -0.55
CA LYS A 35 9.02 -16.13 0.77
C LYS A 35 7.54 -16.30 1.10
N HIS A 36 7.20 -17.50 1.61
CA HIS A 36 5.82 -17.87 1.93
C HIS A 36 5.29 -17.20 3.19
N ILE A 37 6.19 -16.81 4.11
CA ILE A 37 5.86 -16.06 5.32
C ILE A 37 6.53 -14.70 5.20
N ARG A 38 5.73 -13.65 5.11
CA ARG A 38 6.22 -12.27 5.02
C ARG A 38 5.16 -11.28 5.46
N GLU A 39 5.62 -10.14 5.92
CA GLU A 39 4.76 -9.04 6.32
C GLU A 39 5.34 -7.70 5.87
N LYS A 40 4.49 -6.69 5.80
CA LYS A 40 4.92 -5.32 5.55
C LYS A 40 3.96 -4.33 6.17
N PHE A 41 4.54 -3.28 6.72
CA PHE A 41 3.81 -2.14 7.28
C PHE A 41 3.87 -0.96 6.34
N ARG A 42 2.81 -0.16 6.35
CA ARG A 42 2.77 1.14 5.67
C ARG A 42 1.77 2.07 6.34
N ILE A 43 2.03 3.35 6.22
CA ILE A 43 1.05 4.40 6.49
C ILE A 43 0.48 4.85 5.15
N ARG A 44 -0.83 5.09 5.10
CA ARG A 44 -1.52 5.46 3.85
C ARG A 44 -2.47 6.62 4.08
N MET A 45 -2.50 7.55 3.12
CA MET A 45 -3.53 8.57 2.97
C MET A 45 -4.04 8.64 1.53
N TYR A 46 -5.18 9.26 1.34
CA TYR A 46 -5.86 9.43 0.07
C TYR A 46 -6.00 10.92 -0.23
N ASN A 47 -5.79 11.35 -1.48
CA ASN A 47 -5.91 12.74 -1.93
C ASN A 47 -5.17 13.76 -1.04
N ASN A 48 -4.08 13.36 -0.41
CA ASN A 48 -3.37 14.15 0.60
C ASN A 48 -4.25 14.60 1.79
N ASP A 49 -5.39 13.93 2.02
CA ASP A 49 -6.26 14.19 3.16
C ASP A 49 -5.62 13.66 4.44
N THR A 50 -5.25 14.59 5.32
CA THR A 50 -4.63 14.27 6.62
C THR A 50 -5.64 13.95 7.71
N SER A 51 -6.95 14.11 7.45
CA SER A 51 -8.01 13.73 8.38
C SER A 51 -8.24 12.22 8.44
N PHE A 52 -7.82 11.50 7.39
CA PHE A 52 -8.02 10.06 7.27
C PHE A 52 -6.72 9.33 6.88
N ILE A 53 -5.88 9.09 7.89
CA ILE A 53 -4.63 8.34 7.73
C ILE A 53 -4.78 6.97 8.37
N ARG A 54 -4.22 5.94 7.75
CA ARG A 54 -4.25 4.56 8.25
C ARG A 54 -2.86 3.95 8.33
N LEU A 55 -2.57 3.35 9.49
CA LEU A 55 -1.51 2.35 9.60
C LEU A 55 -2.08 1.01 9.10
N GLU A 56 -1.37 0.36 8.20
CA GLU A 56 -1.77 -0.91 7.61
C GLU A 56 -0.64 -1.93 7.70
N LYS A 57 -0.97 -3.15 8.08
CA LYS A 57 -0.11 -4.33 7.99
C LYS A 57 -0.73 -5.30 7.00
N LYS A 58 0.07 -5.76 6.04
CA LYS A 58 -0.29 -6.87 5.15
C LYS A 58 0.63 -8.04 5.45
N SER A 59 0.04 -9.18 5.83
CA SER A 59 0.77 -10.41 6.09
C SER A 59 0.39 -11.46 5.06
N LYS A 60 1.35 -12.28 4.66
CA LYS A 60 1.12 -13.49 3.87
C LYS A 60 1.71 -14.67 4.62
N ILE A 61 0.91 -15.71 4.85
CA ILE A 61 1.33 -16.99 5.42
C ILE A 61 0.89 -18.07 4.45
N LYS A 62 1.86 -18.69 3.78
CA LYS A 62 1.62 -19.61 2.64
C LYS A 62 0.79 -18.90 1.57
N ASN A 63 -0.43 -19.37 1.30
CA ASN A 63 -1.34 -18.79 0.30
C ASN A 63 -2.37 -17.81 0.88
N LEU A 64 -2.46 -17.70 2.21
CA LEU A 64 -3.39 -16.82 2.87
C LEU A 64 -2.78 -15.42 3.02
N THR A 65 -3.57 -14.42 2.70
CA THR A 65 -3.22 -13.01 2.91
C THR A 65 -4.18 -12.38 3.89
N SER A 66 -3.66 -11.77 4.93
CA SER A 66 -4.43 -10.95 5.86
C SER A 66 -4.03 -9.49 5.76
N LYS A 67 -4.97 -8.61 6.05
CA LYS A 67 -4.76 -7.17 6.16
C LYS A 67 -5.40 -6.67 7.43
N VAL A 68 -4.60 -6.04 8.29
CA VAL A 68 -5.07 -5.34 9.48
C VAL A 68 -4.79 -3.86 9.30
N SER A 69 -5.67 -3.01 9.78
CA SER A 69 -5.46 -1.55 9.69
C SER A 69 -6.15 -0.81 10.82
N THR A 70 -5.52 0.27 11.30
CA THR A 70 -6.07 1.17 12.30
C THR A 70 -5.88 2.63 11.87
N ARG A 71 -6.63 3.56 12.46
CA ARG A 71 -6.43 5.01 12.24
C ARG A 71 -5.17 5.45 12.98
N ILE A 72 -4.52 6.45 12.41
CA ILE A 72 -3.36 7.12 13.00
C ILE A 72 -3.45 8.61 12.65
N THR A 73 -3.09 9.47 13.58
CA THR A 73 -3.14 10.92 13.39
C THR A 73 -1.92 11.45 12.64
N LYS A 74 -2.03 12.65 12.10
CA LYS A 74 -0.90 13.33 11.45
C LYS A 74 0.28 13.54 12.40
N GLU A 75 -0.01 13.88 13.65
CA GLU A 75 0.97 14.13 14.69
C GLU A 75 1.73 12.85 15.07
N GLU A 76 1.03 11.72 15.18
CA GLU A 76 1.62 10.41 15.44
C GLU A 76 2.52 9.95 14.27
N VAL A 77 2.09 10.18 13.03
CA VAL A 77 2.94 9.90 11.86
C VAL A 77 4.20 10.76 11.86
N LYS A 78 4.12 12.04 12.22
CA LYS A 78 5.31 12.91 12.38
C LYS A 78 6.25 12.37 13.44
N LYS A 79 5.73 11.93 14.60
CA LYS A 79 6.54 11.30 15.64
C LYS A 79 7.27 10.06 15.11
N LEU A 80 6.59 9.18 14.35
CA LEU A 80 7.18 7.99 13.73
C LEU A 80 8.32 8.36 12.76
N ILE A 81 8.11 9.36 11.90
CA ILE A 81 9.13 9.84 10.94
C ILE A 81 10.35 10.39 11.68
N ASN A 82 10.15 11.07 12.79
CA ASN A 82 11.20 11.67 13.61
C ASN A 82 11.85 10.68 14.59
N GLY A 83 11.49 9.39 14.56
CA GLY A 83 12.09 8.37 15.42
C GLY A 83 11.61 8.39 16.88
N GLN A 84 10.48 9.05 17.16
CA GLN A 84 9.88 9.12 18.49
C GLN A 84 8.85 7.98 18.60
N TYR A 85 9.17 6.92 19.30
CA TYR A 85 8.39 5.66 19.28
C TYR A 85 7.71 5.33 20.61
N GLU A 86 8.03 6.02 21.70
CA GLU A 86 7.58 5.66 23.06
C GLU A 86 6.06 5.70 23.20
N TRP A 87 5.39 6.64 22.56
CA TRP A 87 3.94 6.79 22.57
C TRP A 87 3.19 5.55 22.01
N LEU A 88 3.86 4.72 21.19
CA LEU A 88 3.26 3.49 20.65
C LEU A 88 2.90 2.49 21.75
N LEU A 89 3.58 2.53 22.91
CA LEU A 89 3.29 1.68 24.07
C LEU A 89 2.06 2.13 24.85
N GLU A 90 1.68 3.39 24.71
CA GLU A 90 0.53 3.97 25.41
C GLU A 90 -0.78 3.76 24.64
N SER A 91 -0.71 3.15 23.48
CA SER A 91 -1.86 2.89 22.60
C SER A 91 -2.61 1.62 23.01
N ASP A 92 -3.94 1.67 22.96
CA ASP A 92 -4.80 0.49 23.12
C ASP A 92 -4.95 -0.33 21.83
N GLU A 93 -4.41 0.18 20.70
CA GLU A 93 -4.52 -0.46 19.38
C GLU A 93 -3.46 -1.54 19.17
N PRO A 94 -3.84 -2.83 19.06
CA PRO A 94 -2.86 -3.93 18.94
C PRO A 94 -1.87 -3.77 17.79
N LEU A 95 -2.31 -3.21 16.65
CA LEU A 95 -1.45 -3.00 15.49
C LEU A 95 -0.36 -1.95 15.76
N ILE A 96 -0.65 -0.92 16.56
CA ILE A 96 0.29 0.12 16.95
C ILE A 96 1.35 -0.48 17.91
N ILE A 97 0.92 -1.26 18.87
CA ILE A 97 1.82 -1.98 19.81
C ILE A 97 2.71 -2.97 19.04
N GLU A 98 2.13 -3.69 18.06
CA GLU A 98 2.89 -4.59 17.20
C GLU A 98 3.96 -3.86 16.41
N LEU A 99 3.63 -2.69 15.85
CA LEU A 99 4.61 -1.85 15.13
C LEU A 99 5.78 -1.48 16.04
N TYR A 100 5.53 -1.10 17.30
CA TYR A 100 6.59 -0.84 18.27
C TYR A 100 7.52 -2.04 18.45
N SER A 101 6.95 -3.23 18.64
CA SER A 101 7.73 -4.47 18.78
C SER A 101 8.62 -4.72 17.55
N LYS A 102 8.10 -4.46 16.34
CA LYS A 102 8.87 -4.60 15.09
C LYS A 102 9.98 -3.54 14.98
N ILE A 103 9.70 -2.31 15.37
CA ILE A 103 10.70 -1.24 15.40
C ILE A 103 11.86 -1.63 16.33
N LYS A 104 11.56 -2.09 17.55
CA LYS A 104 12.59 -2.45 18.53
C LYS A 104 13.35 -3.74 18.19
N LYS A 105 12.66 -4.79 17.73
CA LYS A 105 13.25 -6.12 17.50
C LYS A 105 13.86 -6.27 16.10
N GLN A 106 13.29 -5.63 15.08
CA GLN A 106 13.69 -5.78 13.68
C GLN A 106 14.29 -4.50 13.09
N LEU A 107 14.41 -3.42 13.88
CA LEU A 107 14.90 -2.11 13.43
C LEU A 107 14.07 -1.55 12.26
N LEU A 108 12.76 -1.79 12.32
CA LEU A 108 11.84 -1.32 11.29
C LEU A 108 11.76 0.21 11.34
N LYS A 109 11.81 0.87 10.20
CA LYS A 109 11.72 2.32 10.08
C LYS A 109 11.04 2.76 8.78
N PRO A 110 10.52 3.99 8.70
CA PRO A 110 10.07 4.56 7.44
C PRO A 110 11.18 4.48 6.39
N LYS A 111 10.83 4.05 5.17
CA LYS A 111 11.84 3.73 4.15
C LYS A 111 11.66 4.49 2.84
N THR A 112 10.46 4.52 2.30
CA THR A 112 10.16 5.20 1.03
C THR A 112 8.68 5.57 0.92
N ILE A 113 8.42 6.65 0.19
CA ILE A 113 7.09 7.04 -0.23
C ILE A 113 6.79 6.38 -1.57
N VAL A 114 5.57 5.88 -1.73
CA VAL A 114 5.01 5.42 -3.00
C VAL A 114 3.70 6.15 -3.24
N GLN A 115 3.60 6.83 -4.36
CA GLN A 115 2.39 7.53 -4.78
C GLN A 115 1.91 7.00 -6.12
N TYR A 116 0.59 6.96 -6.33
CA TYR A 116 -0.02 6.57 -7.59
C TYR A 116 -1.47 7.05 -7.66
N ILE A 117 -2.01 7.11 -8.87
CA ILE A 117 -3.41 7.40 -9.14
C ILE A 117 -4.17 6.08 -9.31
N ARG A 118 -5.32 5.97 -8.68
CA ARG A 118 -6.20 4.81 -8.74
C ARG A 118 -7.55 5.17 -9.33
N GLU A 119 -7.97 4.40 -10.33
CA GLU A 119 -9.31 4.38 -10.87
C GLU A 119 -10.00 3.07 -10.45
N PRO A 120 -10.96 3.10 -9.50
CA PRO A 120 -11.59 1.92 -8.95
C PRO A 120 -12.99 1.71 -9.48
N PHE A 121 -13.33 0.46 -9.77
CA PHE A 121 -14.66 0.00 -10.12
C PHE A 121 -15.11 -1.11 -9.17
N ILE A 122 -16.36 -1.06 -8.75
CA ILE A 122 -16.97 -2.04 -7.85
C ILE A 122 -18.16 -2.75 -8.51
N TYR A 123 -18.38 -3.99 -8.10
CA TYR A 123 -19.56 -4.77 -8.43
C TYR A 123 -19.95 -5.62 -7.24
N ASN A 124 -21.21 -5.46 -6.78
CA ASN A 124 -21.63 -6.00 -5.48
C ASN A 124 -21.66 -7.53 -5.45
N ALA A 125 -22.15 -8.18 -6.53
CA ALA A 125 -22.16 -9.64 -6.57
C ALA A 125 -20.72 -10.18 -6.65
N GLY A 126 -20.35 -11.02 -5.69
CA GLY A 126 -18.98 -11.52 -5.52
C GLY A 126 -18.00 -10.50 -4.93
N ASN A 127 -18.50 -9.35 -4.43
CA ASN A 127 -17.67 -8.28 -3.86
C ASN A 127 -16.46 -7.93 -4.75
N VAL A 128 -16.71 -7.82 -6.07
CA VAL A 128 -15.65 -7.61 -7.05
C VAL A 128 -15.19 -6.17 -7.04
N ARG A 129 -13.89 -5.99 -6.97
CA ARG A 129 -13.23 -4.69 -7.14
C ARG A 129 -12.15 -4.79 -8.21
N VAL A 130 -12.31 -4.03 -9.27
CA VAL A 130 -11.32 -3.86 -10.34
C VAL A 130 -10.70 -2.48 -10.19
N THR A 131 -9.40 -2.38 -10.22
CA THR A 131 -8.70 -1.09 -10.10
C THR A 131 -7.62 -0.98 -11.16
N PHE A 132 -7.50 0.21 -11.74
CA PHE A 132 -6.37 0.60 -12.57
C PHE A 132 -5.48 1.54 -11.75
N ASP A 133 -4.24 1.15 -11.54
CA ASP A 133 -3.25 1.96 -10.85
C ASP A 133 -2.22 2.45 -11.87
N ARG A 134 -2.08 3.76 -12.01
CA ARG A 134 -1.18 4.40 -12.97
C ARG A 134 -0.31 5.46 -12.28
N GLU A 135 0.67 5.98 -13.01
CA GLU A 135 1.60 7.00 -12.52
C GLU A 135 2.25 6.61 -11.18
N ILE A 136 2.78 5.39 -11.13
CA ILE A 136 3.41 4.90 -9.91
C ILE A 136 4.75 5.60 -9.76
N LYS A 137 4.89 6.39 -8.70
CA LYS A 137 6.06 7.21 -8.40
C LYS A 137 6.66 6.81 -7.06
N SER A 138 7.97 6.91 -6.96
CA SER A 138 8.77 6.62 -5.77
C SER A 138 9.37 7.89 -5.20
N GLY A 139 9.39 8.02 -3.87
CA GLY A 139 10.17 9.03 -3.17
C GLY A 139 11.64 8.66 -3.03
N ALA A 140 12.09 7.55 -3.63
CA ALA A 140 13.43 7.00 -3.43
C ALA A 140 13.73 6.82 -1.92
N LYS A 141 14.60 7.63 -1.35
CA LYS A 141 14.91 7.65 0.09
C LYS A 141 14.12 8.72 0.87
N ASN A 142 13.29 9.50 0.18
CA ASN A 142 12.53 10.55 0.84
C ASN A 142 11.37 9.96 1.64
N ILE A 143 11.22 10.42 2.88
CA ILE A 143 10.19 10.03 3.84
C ILE A 143 9.33 11.21 4.31
N ASP A 144 9.48 12.39 3.71
CA ASP A 144 8.67 13.58 4.04
C ASP A 144 7.24 13.41 3.52
N PHE A 145 6.47 12.61 4.26
CA PHE A 145 5.18 12.09 3.84
C PHE A 145 4.11 13.17 3.64
N PHE A 146 4.20 14.28 4.38
CA PHE A 146 3.20 15.36 4.32
C PHE A 146 3.56 16.49 3.37
N ASN A 147 4.78 16.52 2.88
CA ASN A 147 5.18 17.47 1.86
C ASN A 147 4.47 17.13 0.53
N LYS A 148 3.73 18.10 0.00
CA LYS A 148 3.01 17.94 -1.28
C LYS A 148 3.98 18.01 -2.47
N ASP A 149 5.06 18.76 -2.30
CA ASP A 149 6.07 19.04 -3.32
C ASP A 149 7.29 18.11 -3.22
N VAL A 150 7.15 17.00 -2.48
CA VAL A 150 8.24 16.00 -2.37
C VAL A 150 8.62 15.51 -3.77
N PRO A 151 9.91 15.54 -4.14
CA PRO A 151 10.36 15.00 -5.42
C PRO A 151 10.02 13.51 -5.52
N LEU A 152 9.29 13.14 -6.57
CA LEU A 152 8.90 11.77 -6.85
C LEU A 152 9.41 11.37 -8.24
N ILE A 153 10.07 10.23 -8.32
CA ILE A 153 10.60 9.65 -9.56
C ILE A 153 9.62 8.61 -10.09
N GLY A 154 9.36 8.58 -11.38
CA GLY A 154 8.55 7.52 -12.01
C GLY A 154 9.18 6.15 -11.76
N ALA A 155 8.42 5.23 -11.17
CA ALA A 155 8.89 3.88 -10.88
C ALA A 155 8.53 2.88 -11.98
N THR A 156 7.49 3.16 -12.75
CA THR A 156 7.06 2.40 -13.94
C THR A 156 6.07 3.21 -14.75
N GLU A 157 6.05 3.00 -16.06
CA GLU A 157 5.05 3.54 -16.99
C GLU A 157 3.84 2.60 -17.15
N GLU A 158 3.90 1.39 -16.58
CA GLU A 158 2.84 0.41 -16.70
C GLU A 158 1.59 0.80 -15.91
N ILE A 159 0.43 0.52 -16.50
CA ILE A 159 -0.86 0.56 -15.80
C ILE A 159 -1.09 -0.83 -15.19
N ILE A 160 -1.35 -0.87 -13.89
CA ILE A 160 -1.56 -2.11 -13.15
C ILE A 160 -3.05 -2.37 -12.98
N LEU A 161 -3.55 -3.38 -13.67
CA LEU A 161 -4.89 -3.91 -13.46
C LEU A 161 -4.86 -4.88 -12.25
N GLU A 162 -5.57 -4.53 -11.17
CA GLU A 162 -5.74 -5.40 -10.01
C GLU A 162 -7.21 -5.80 -9.88
N VAL A 163 -7.49 -7.09 -9.76
CA VAL A 163 -8.83 -7.63 -9.55
C VAL A 163 -8.89 -8.35 -8.21
N LYS A 164 -9.88 -7.99 -7.39
CA LYS A 164 -10.19 -8.65 -6.12
C LYS A 164 -11.65 -9.07 -6.13
N TYR A 165 -11.92 -10.23 -5.56
CA TYR A 165 -13.27 -10.77 -5.43
C TYR A 165 -13.34 -11.78 -4.28
N ASP A 166 -14.53 -12.03 -3.77
CA ASP A 166 -14.81 -13.02 -2.76
C ASP A 166 -15.63 -14.16 -3.38
N GLY A 167 -15.15 -15.40 -3.23
CA GLY A 167 -15.83 -16.59 -3.68
C GLY A 167 -15.82 -16.81 -5.18
N PHE A 168 -16.42 -15.93 -5.97
CA PHE A 168 -16.50 -16.07 -7.44
C PHE A 168 -16.33 -14.75 -8.18
N LEU A 169 -15.79 -14.83 -9.39
CA LEU A 169 -15.70 -13.73 -10.32
C LEU A 169 -16.72 -13.93 -11.44
N PRO A 170 -17.73 -13.05 -11.62
CA PRO A 170 -18.72 -13.17 -12.69
C PRO A 170 -18.07 -13.27 -14.09
N ASP A 171 -18.59 -14.15 -14.95
CA ASP A 171 -17.98 -14.42 -16.26
C ASP A 171 -17.91 -13.19 -17.17
N PHE A 172 -18.91 -12.31 -17.12
CA PHE A 172 -18.87 -11.08 -17.90
C PHE A 172 -17.72 -10.18 -17.47
N ILE A 173 -17.39 -10.08 -16.15
CA ILE A 173 -16.24 -9.32 -15.66
C ILE A 173 -14.94 -10.01 -16.08
N LYS A 174 -14.89 -11.34 -15.95
CA LYS A 174 -13.74 -12.14 -16.38
C LYS A 174 -13.43 -11.91 -17.86
N ASN A 175 -14.46 -11.83 -18.70
CA ASN A 175 -14.30 -11.53 -20.13
C ASN A 175 -13.86 -10.09 -20.39
N LEU A 176 -14.38 -9.11 -19.64
CA LEU A 176 -13.99 -7.70 -19.76
C LEU A 176 -12.54 -7.42 -19.39
N ILE A 177 -12.01 -8.13 -18.37
CA ILE A 177 -10.63 -7.95 -17.92
C ILE A 177 -9.61 -8.83 -18.66
N ARG A 178 -10.08 -9.67 -19.57
CA ARG A 178 -9.20 -10.51 -20.39
C ARG A 178 -8.46 -9.64 -21.39
N ILE A 179 -7.16 -9.60 -21.23
CA ILE A 179 -6.25 -8.89 -22.15
C ILE A 179 -5.46 -9.96 -22.89
N ASP A 180 -5.57 -9.97 -24.21
CA ASP A 180 -4.84 -10.92 -25.05
C ASP A 180 -3.33 -10.75 -24.88
N ASN A 181 -2.61 -11.87 -24.88
CA ASN A 181 -1.17 -11.94 -24.67
C ASN A 181 -0.66 -11.39 -23.32
N ARG A 182 -1.53 -11.34 -22.28
CA ARG A 182 -1.14 -10.97 -20.92
C ARG A 182 -1.47 -12.09 -19.93
N THR A 183 -0.51 -12.38 -19.06
CA THR A 183 -0.67 -13.35 -17.97
C THR A 183 -0.73 -12.63 -16.62
N ALA A 184 -1.61 -13.09 -15.74
CA ALA A 184 -1.68 -12.55 -14.38
C ALA A 184 -0.38 -12.84 -13.62
N THR A 185 0.18 -11.81 -13.02
CA THR A 185 1.41 -11.91 -12.22
C THR A 185 1.28 -11.22 -10.88
N SER A 186 2.22 -11.49 -9.98
CA SER A 186 2.25 -10.82 -8.69
C SER A 186 3.03 -9.51 -8.79
N PHE A 187 2.33 -8.38 -8.67
CA PHE A 187 2.95 -7.06 -8.68
C PHE A 187 3.11 -6.47 -7.27
N SER A 188 4.18 -5.74 -7.04
CA SER A 188 4.41 -5.04 -5.77
C SER A 188 4.93 -3.63 -6.01
N LYS A 189 4.08 -2.63 -5.77
CA LYS A 189 4.46 -1.21 -5.88
C LYS A 189 5.67 -0.86 -5.02
N TYR A 190 5.79 -1.46 -3.82
CA TYR A 190 6.97 -1.28 -2.97
C TYR A 190 8.25 -1.80 -3.63
N VAL A 191 8.22 -3.00 -4.22
CA VAL A 191 9.41 -3.55 -4.92
C VAL A 191 9.82 -2.65 -6.07
N VAL A 192 8.87 -2.32 -6.96
CA VAL A 192 9.15 -1.47 -8.13
C VAL A 192 9.70 -0.11 -7.71
N SER A 193 9.13 0.52 -6.68
CA SER A 193 9.61 1.80 -6.17
C SER A 193 10.99 1.74 -5.49
N ARG A 194 11.45 0.55 -5.08
CA ARG A 194 12.77 0.37 -4.46
C ARG A 194 13.86 -0.05 -5.46
N VAL A 195 13.45 -0.65 -6.58
CA VAL A 195 14.38 -1.14 -7.63
C VAL A 195 14.59 -0.09 -8.71
N TYR A 196 13.55 0.67 -9.07
CA TYR A 196 13.57 1.60 -10.20
C TYR A 196 13.32 3.06 -9.82
N GLY A 197 13.08 3.36 -8.53
CA GLY A 197 12.83 4.71 -8.04
C GLY A 197 13.90 5.26 -7.12
#